data_4217d486bd7cd0898dd57c2536686eaa
#
_entry.id   4217d486bd7cd0898dd57c2536686eaa
#
_cell.length_a   1.000
_cell.length_b   1.000
_cell.length_c   1.000
_cell.angle_alpha   90.00
_cell.angle_beta   90.00
_cell.angle_gamma   90.00
#
_symmetry.space_group_name_H-M   'P 1'
#
loop_
_entity.id
_entity.type
_entity.pdbx_description
1 polymer ?
#
loop_
_entity_poly.entity_id
_entity_poly.type
_entity_poly.pdbx_seq_one_letter_code
_entity_poly.pdbx_strand_id
1 'polypeptide(L)'
;QMAVCEFEYGELAVKLDDRNYTVYQFEKNREICEQIIDQTHDFWQRVEKAREIQTQIFVAKKDFNLRKVEDLEAQLQELEPAPTGDDCVSDFLSEKYKKGVSGLRKGTPEELEWAKIHSQKKEEMKALEKNVREFENFLKNSMKEFEVIDFGKDGKVHWTNTKTGRMFRNLIKK
;
A
#
# COMPACT_ATOMS: atom_id res chain seq x y z
N GLN A 1 10.31 5.82 16.86
CA GLN A 1 11.00 5.80 18.16
C GLN A 1 11.97 6.98 18.29
N MET A 2 12.91 7.21 17.37
CA MET A 2 13.90 8.30 17.44
C MET A 2 13.25 9.68 17.52
N ALA A 3 12.13 9.93 16.81
CA ALA A 3 11.39 11.17 16.88
C ALA A 3 10.77 11.43 18.27
N VAL A 4 10.24 10.38 18.90
CA VAL A 4 9.51 10.47 20.19
C VAL A 4 10.48 10.48 21.37
N CYS A 5 11.57 9.71 21.29
CA CYS A 5 12.55 9.58 22.39
C CYS A 5 13.73 10.55 22.26
N GLU A 6 13.74 11.38 21.22
CA GLU A 6 14.80 12.36 20.92
C GLU A 6 16.21 11.74 20.79
N PHE A 7 16.30 10.45 20.44
CA PHE A 7 17.58 9.79 20.24
C PHE A 7 18.25 10.27 18.96
N GLU A 8 19.55 10.57 19.03
CA GLU A 8 20.33 11.04 17.87
C GLU A 8 20.72 9.88 16.92
N TYR A 9 20.75 8.64 17.39
CA TYR A 9 21.01 7.45 16.59
C TYR A 9 20.15 6.28 17.04
N GLY A 10 19.99 5.32 16.15
CA GLY A 10 19.29 4.06 16.40
C GLY A 10 19.95 2.90 15.69
N GLU A 11 19.76 1.71 16.20
CA GLU A 11 20.24 0.47 15.61
C GLU A 11 19.09 -0.49 15.34
N LEU A 12 19.11 -1.11 14.15
CA LEU A 12 18.18 -2.17 13.77
C LEU A 12 18.96 -3.45 13.55
N ALA A 13 18.76 -4.44 14.43
CA ALA A 13 19.30 -5.77 14.25
C ALA A 13 18.31 -6.63 13.45
N VAL A 14 18.73 -7.10 12.28
CA VAL A 14 17.94 -8.00 11.42
C VAL A 14 18.56 -9.38 11.47
N LYS A 15 17.80 -10.37 11.92
CA LYS A 15 18.19 -11.78 11.89
C LYS A 15 17.80 -12.36 10.53
N LEU A 16 18.81 -12.78 9.73
CA LEU A 16 18.60 -13.34 8.40
C LEU A 16 18.39 -14.86 8.44
N ASP A 17 19.09 -15.54 9.35
CA ASP A 17 18.95 -16.96 9.64
C ASP A 17 19.35 -17.25 11.08
N ASP A 18 19.47 -18.53 11.48
CA ASP A 18 19.77 -18.91 12.87
C ASP A 18 21.17 -18.49 13.36
N ARG A 19 22.07 -18.09 12.48
CA ARG A 19 23.46 -17.76 12.82
C ARG A 19 23.91 -16.38 12.35
N ASN A 20 23.19 -15.78 11.40
CA ASN A 20 23.58 -14.52 10.78
C ASN A 20 22.59 -13.42 11.17
N TYR A 21 23.12 -12.35 11.72
CA TYR A 21 22.39 -11.12 11.92
C TYR A 21 23.21 -9.94 11.39
N THR A 22 22.52 -8.92 10.94
CA THR A 22 23.13 -7.67 10.47
C THR A 22 22.57 -6.52 11.30
N VAL A 23 23.44 -5.65 11.77
CA VAL A 23 23.04 -4.44 12.50
C VAL A 23 23.20 -3.25 11.54
N TYR A 24 22.09 -2.52 11.37
CA TYR A 24 22.07 -1.25 10.64
C TYR A 24 22.02 -0.11 11.62
N GLN A 25 22.92 0.85 11.46
CA GLN A 25 22.93 2.10 12.24
C GLN A 25 22.25 3.20 11.44
N PHE A 26 21.44 3.99 12.10
CA PHE A 26 20.72 5.13 11.52
C PHE A 26 20.97 6.37 12.37
N GLU A 27 21.28 7.46 11.72
CA GLU A 27 21.31 8.78 12.33
C GLU A 27 19.93 9.43 12.26
N LYS A 28 19.64 10.29 13.23
CA LYS A 28 18.37 11.02 13.27
C LYS A 28 18.28 11.99 12.09
N ASN A 29 17.31 11.79 11.25
CA ASN A 29 16.93 12.77 10.25
C ASN A 29 15.84 13.67 10.83
N ARG A 30 16.18 14.92 11.12
CA ARG A 30 15.28 15.89 11.77
C ARG A 30 14.07 16.20 10.91
N GLU A 31 14.26 16.39 9.62
CA GLU A 31 13.18 16.69 8.68
C GLU A 31 12.14 15.56 8.64
N ILE A 32 12.60 14.31 8.55
CA ILE A 32 11.70 13.13 8.59
C ILE A 32 11.00 13.03 9.95
N CYS A 33 11.70 13.32 11.05
CA CYS A 33 11.09 13.31 12.39
C CYS A 33 9.99 14.37 12.52
N GLU A 34 10.23 15.59 12.05
CA GLU A 34 9.23 16.67 12.03
C GLU A 34 8.02 16.30 11.19
N GLN A 35 8.21 15.78 9.97
CA GLN A 35 7.13 15.31 9.13
C GLN A 35 6.28 14.21 9.79
N ILE A 36 6.91 13.25 10.48
CA ILE A 36 6.20 12.21 11.22
C ILE A 36 5.37 12.80 12.35
N ILE A 37 5.93 13.76 13.11
CA ILE A 37 5.25 14.42 14.23
C ILE A 37 4.03 15.19 13.71
N ASP A 38 4.20 16.01 12.67
CA ASP A 38 3.12 16.80 12.09
C ASP A 38 1.99 15.92 11.55
N GLN A 39 2.32 14.89 10.76
CA GLN A 39 1.31 13.96 10.24
C GLN A 39 0.59 13.19 11.35
N THR A 40 1.31 12.82 12.42
CA THR A 40 0.72 12.14 13.56
C THR A 40 -0.20 13.07 14.34
N HIS A 41 0.17 14.34 14.49
CA HIS A 41 -0.65 15.36 15.14
C HIS A 41 -1.96 15.59 14.37
N ASP A 42 -1.87 15.81 13.06
CA ASP A 42 -3.03 15.99 12.19
C ASP A 42 -3.98 14.78 12.21
N PHE A 43 -3.40 13.58 12.20
CA PHE A 43 -4.17 12.34 12.32
C PHE A 43 -4.92 12.29 13.66
N TRP A 44 -4.24 12.62 14.78
CA TRP A 44 -4.85 12.59 16.11
C TRP A 44 -5.97 13.62 16.26
N GLN A 45 -5.81 14.82 15.73
CA GLN A 45 -6.86 15.83 15.72
C GLN A 45 -8.14 15.32 15.01
N ARG A 46 -7.99 14.63 13.87
CA ARG A 46 -9.12 14.00 13.18
C ARG A 46 -9.79 12.93 14.01
N VAL A 47 -8.99 12.09 14.68
CA VAL A 47 -9.51 11.01 15.56
C VAL A 47 -10.31 11.60 16.74
N GLU A 48 -9.82 12.65 17.38
CA GLU A 48 -10.52 13.32 18.50
C GLU A 48 -11.83 13.92 18.02
N LYS A 49 -11.82 14.66 16.91
CA LYS A 49 -13.03 15.22 16.31
C LYS A 49 -14.04 14.13 15.92
N ALA A 50 -13.59 13.02 15.35
CA ALA A 50 -14.47 11.89 15.03
C ALA A 50 -15.11 11.27 16.27
N ARG A 51 -14.39 11.15 17.39
CA ARG A 51 -14.90 10.67 18.68
C ARG A 51 -15.99 11.62 19.24
N GLU A 52 -15.76 12.91 19.16
CA GLU A 52 -16.74 13.91 19.59
C GLU A 52 -18.04 13.79 18.78
N ILE A 53 -17.93 13.70 17.43
CA ILE A 53 -19.08 13.53 16.55
C ILE A 53 -19.81 12.21 16.85
N GLN A 54 -19.09 11.10 17.03
CA GLN A 54 -19.70 9.82 17.40
C GLN A 54 -20.49 9.91 18.73
N THR A 55 -19.96 10.62 19.71
CA THR A 55 -20.66 10.87 20.98
C THR A 55 -21.94 11.66 20.76
N GLN A 56 -21.89 12.70 19.91
CA GLN A 56 -23.06 13.50 19.57
C GLN A 56 -24.10 12.69 18.79
N ILE A 57 -23.69 11.81 17.88
CA ILE A 57 -24.58 10.88 17.17
C ILE A 57 -25.30 9.98 18.17
N PHE A 58 -24.58 9.43 19.15
CA PHE A 58 -25.18 8.59 20.18
C PHE A 58 -26.25 9.32 20.99
N VAL A 59 -25.98 10.57 21.37
CA VAL A 59 -26.97 11.42 22.07
C VAL A 59 -28.18 11.72 21.16
N ALA A 60 -27.91 12.15 19.92
CA ALA A 60 -28.98 12.47 18.97
C ALA A 60 -29.87 11.26 18.64
N LYS A 61 -29.33 10.05 18.59
CA LYS A 61 -30.10 8.80 18.45
C LYS A 61 -30.99 8.52 19.66
N LYS A 62 -30.52 8.80 20.87
CA LYS A 62 -31.35 8.70 22.10
C LYS A 62 -32.50 9.68 22.10
N ASP A 63 -32.29 10.89 21.57
CA ASP A 63 -33.29 11.96 21.50
C ASP A 63 -34.21 11.81 20.28
N PHE A 64 -34.09 10.72 19.50
CA PHE A 64 -34.82 10.47 18.24
C PHE A 64 -34.70 11.60 17.21
N ASN A 65 -33.62 12.39 17.25
CA ASN A 65 -33.38 13.49 16.32
C ASN A 65 -32.68 12.99 15.06
N LEU A 66 -33.43 12.37 14.15
CA LEU A 66 -32.90 11.73 12.95
C LEU A 66 -32.15 12.71 12.02
N ARG A 67 -32.69 13.96 11.87
CA ARG A 67 -32.04 14.98 11.04
C ARG A 67 -30.64 15.33 11.54
N LYS A 68 -30.49 15.51 12.86
CA LYS A 68 -29.19 15.77 13.47
C LYS A 68 -28.26 14.59 13.32
N VAL A 69 -28.76 13.36 13.35
CA VAL A 69 -27.96 12.16 13.10
C VAL A 69 -27.39 12.16 11.67
N GLU A 70 -28.25 12.44 10.67
CA GLU A 70 -27.82 12.51 9.26
C GLU A 70 -26.75 13.59 9.05
N ASP A 71 -26.92 14.78 9.60
CA ASP A 71 -25.96 15.88 9.52
C ASP A 71 -24.60 15.51 10.16
N LEU A 72 -24.64 14.83 11.31
CA LEU A 72 -23.42 14.39 12.01
C LEU A 72 -22.74 13.20 11.32
N GLU A 73 -23.50 12.29 10.74
CA GLU A 73 -22.93 11.18 9.94
C GLU A 73 -22.25 11.70 8.67
N ALA A 74 -22.80 12.74 8.03
CA ALA A 74 -22.14 13.43 6.91
C ALA A 74 -20.81 14.08 7.34
N GLN A 75 -20.79 14.80 8.48
CA GLN A 75 -19.56 15.38 9.02
C GLN A 75 -18.51 14.31 9.38
N LEU A 76 -18.92 13.16 9.88
CA LEU A 76 -18.03 12.05 10.18
C LEU A 76 -17.38 11.49 8.88
N GLN A 77 -18.18 11.42 7.81
CA GLN A 77 -17.69 10.96 6.51
C GLN A 77 -16.67 11.92 5.90
N GLU A 78 -16.82 13.23 6.09
CA GLU A 78 -15.86 14.24 5.63
C GLU A 78 -14.47 14.13 6.33
N LEU A 79 -14.45 13.55 7.53
CA LEU A 79 -13.20 13.31 8.26
C LEU A 79 -12.45 12.05 7.81
N GLU A 80 -13.11 11.17 7.05
CA GLU A 80 -12.44 9.97 6.52
C GLU A 80 -11.36 10.39 5.51
N PRO A 81 -10.14 9.84 5.61
CA PRO A 81 -9.10 10.13 4.64
C PRO A 81 -9.50 9.58 3.26
N ALA A 82 -9.04 10.24 2.20
CA ALA A 82 -9.20 9.71 0.86
C ALA A 82 -8.56 8.31 0.77
N PRO A 83 -9.20 7.35 0.09
CA PRO A 83 -8.64 6.03 -0.07
C PRO A 83 -7.33 6.09 -0.88
N THR A 84 -6.30 5.41 -0.38
CA THR A 84 -5.02 5.24 -1.07
C THR A 84 -4.96 3.89 -1.77
N GLY A 85 -3.88 3.65 -2.54
CA GLY A 85 -3.64 2.36 -3.22
C GLY A 85 -3.03 1.28 -2.33
N ASP A 86 -2.96 1.49 -1.02
CA ASP A 86 -2.34 0.56 -0.08
C ASP A 86 -3.23 -0.66 0.20
N ASP A 87 -2.62 -1.82 0.36
CA ASP A 87 -3.33 -3.08 0.62
C ASP A 87 -4.20 -3.00 1.89
N CYS A 88 -3.70 -2.33 2.95
CA CYS A 88 -4.45 -2.15 4.20
C CYS A 88 -5.75 -1.35 4.01
N VAL A 89 -5.79 -0.40 3.07
CA VAL A 89 -7.01 0.34 2.73
C VAL A 89 -8.00 -0.55 1.98
N SER A 90 -7.49 -1.37 1.06
CA SER A 90 -8.32 -2.35 0.34
C SER A 90 -8.95 -3.37 1.28
N ASP A 91 -8.17 -3.89 2.24
CA ASP A 91 -8.65 -4.83 3.26
C ASP A 91 -9.70 -4.18 4.17
N PHE A 92 -9.44 -2.94 4.62
CA PHE A 92 -10.38 -2.16 5.42
C PHE A 92 -11.71 -1.94 4.69
N LEU A 93 -11.68 -1.52 3.43
CA LEU A 93 -12.89 -1.31 2.63
C LEU A 93 -13.68 -2.62 2.42
N SER A 94 -12.96 -3.72 2.20
CA SER A 94 -13.56 -5.06 2.04
C SER A 94 -14.25 -5.53 3.32
N GLU A 95 -13.67 -5.28 4.48
CA GLU A 95 -14.28 -5.62 5.78
C GLU A 95 -15.44 -4.68 6.11
N LYS A 96 -15.27 -3.35 5.91
CA LYS A 96 -16.29 -2.32 6.16
C LYS A 96 -17.57 -2.60 5.35
N TYR A 97 -17.44 -3.02 4.10
CA TYR A 97 -18.55 -3.26 3.18
C TYR A 97 -18.79 -4.74 2.87
N LYS A 98 -18.39 -5.63 3.75
CA LYS A 98 -18.53 -7.09 3.60
C LYS A 98 -19.96 -7.56 3.33
N LYS A 99 -20.94 -6.86 3.91
CA LYS A 99 -22.36 -7.11 3.64
C LYS A 99 -22.84 -6.15 2.56
N GLY A 100 -22.66 -6.54 1.30
CA GLY A 100 -23.24 -5.80 0.18
C GLY A 100 -24.77 -5.82 0.23
N VAL A 101 -25.38 -4.71 -0.15
CA VAL A 101 -26.82 -4.63 -0.39
C VAL A 101 -27.07 -4.95 -1.86
N SER A 102 -27.94 -5.93 -2.14
CA SER A 102 -28.36 -6.21 -3.52
C SER A 102 -29.18 -5.04 -4.03
N GLY A 103 -28.62 -4.22 -4.88
CA GLY A 103 -29.29 -3.07 -5.47
C GLY A 103 -28.43 -2.42 -6.56
N LEU A 104 -29.09 -1.68 -7.43
CA LEU A 104 -28.44 -0.92 -8.48
C LEU A 104 -28.64 0.58 -8.17
N ARG A 105 -27.55 1.34 -8.08
CA ARG A 105 -27.59 2.80 -8.02
C ARG A 105 -26.99 3.43 -9.27
N LYS A 106 -27.40 4.63 -9.59
CA LYS A 106 -26.75 5.39 -10.65
C LYS A 106 -25.37 5.87 -10.17
N GLY A 107 -24.36 5.70 -11.01
CA GLY A 107 -23.03 6.26 -10.78
C GLY A 107 -23.01 7.76 -10.99
N THR A 108 -22.06 8.42 -10.31
CA THR A 108 -21.77 9.85 -10.53
C THR A 108 -20.84 10.04 -11.73
N PRO A 109 -20.75 11.25 -12.32
CA PRO A 109 -19.77 11.53 -13.36
C PRO A 109 -18.32 11.29 -12.93
N GLU A 110 -18.00 11.60 -11.69
CA GLU A 110 -16.68 11.40 -11.10
C GLU A 110 -16.34 9.91 -10.96
N GLU A 111 -17.26 9.07 -10.51
CA GLU A 111 -17.09 7.62 -10.46
C GLU A 111 -16.88 7.01 -11.84
N LEU A 112 -17.55 7.56 -12.86
CA LEU A 112 -17.34 7.14 -14.24
C LEU A 112 -15.92 7.49 -14.73
N GLU A 113 -15.40 8.64 -14.34
CA GLU A 113 -14.02 9.05 -14.65
C GLU A 113 -13.02 8.11 -14.00
N TRP A 114 -13.17 7.80 -12.70
CA TRP A 114 -12.32 6.82 -12.01
C TRP A 114 -12.37 5.45 -12.66
N ALA A 115 -13.54 4.99 -13.08
CA ALA A 115 -13.68 3.72 -13.78
C ALA A 115 -12.94 3.70 -15.14
N LYS A 116 -12.96 4.81 -15.87
CA LYS A 116 -12.20 4.96 -17.13
C LYS A 116 -10.69 4.95 -16.89
N ILE A 117 -10.21 5.73 -15.91
CA ILE A 117 -8.81 5.76 -15.52
C ILE A 117 -8.34 4.36 -15.09
N HIS A 118 -9.12 3.67 -14.26
CA HIS A 118 -8.81 2.31 -13.85
C HIS A 118 -8.68 1.35 -15.03
N SER A 119 -9.60 1.42 -16.00
CA SER A 119 -9.56 0.58 -17.20
C SER A 119 -8.32 0.88 -18.06
N GLN A 120 -8.01 2.16 -18.27
CA GLN A 120 -6.81 2.57 -18.96
C GLN A 120 -5.52 2.07 -18.28
N LYS A 121 -5.43 2.22 -16.96
CA LYS A 121 -4.27 1.74 -16.21
C LYS A 121 -4.11 0.23 -16.26
N LYS A 122 -5.20 -0.52 -16.30
CA LYS A 122 -5.17 -1.97 -16.54
C LYS A 122 -4.62 -2.35 -17.92
N GLU A 123 -4.97 -1.58 -18.96
CA GLU A 123 -4.44 -1.80 -20.30
C GLU A 123 -2.94 -1.47 -20.38
N GLU A 124 -2.51 -0.36 -19.79
CA GLU A 124 -1.11 0.01 -19.66
C GLU A 124 -0.31 -1.09 -18.94
N MET A 125 -0.83 -1.62 -17.83
CA MET A 125 -0.20 -2.70 -17.08
C MET A 125 -0.05 -3.98 -17.92
N LYS A 126 -1.10 -4.37 -18.66
CA LYS A 126 -1.03 -5.53 -19.57
C LYS A 126 0.02 -5.34 -20.68
N ALA A 127 0.14 -4.12 -21.21
CA ALA A 127 1.15 -3.80 -22.22
C ALA A 127 2.56 -3.91 -21.64
N LEU A 128 2.78 -3.40 -20.42
CA LEU A 128 4.06 -3.52 -19.70
C LEU A 128 4.40 -4.99 -19.40
N GLU A 129 3.43 -5.78 -18.93
CA GLU A 129 3.63 -7.21 -18.69
C GLU A 129 4.02 -7.97 -19.98
N LYS A 130 3.41 -7.59 -21.12
CA LYS A 130 3.79 -8.15 -22.42
C LYS A 130 5.23 -7.81 -22.78
N ASN A 131 5.64 -6.56 -22.59
CA ASN A 131 7.01 -6.12 -22.86
C ASN A 131 8.01 -6.86 -21.95
N VAL A 132 7.74 -6.96 -20.65
CA VAL A 132 8.57 -7.72 -19.71
C VAL A 132 8.73 -9.16 -20.19
N ARG A 133 7.64 -9.81 -20.59
CA ARG A 133 7.65 -11.18 -21.10
C ARG A 133 8.44 -11.32 -22.39
N GLU A 134 8.41 -10.32 -23.26
CA GLU A 134 9.22 -10.29 -24.47
C GLU A 134 10.71 -10.30 -24.17
N PHE A 135 11.18 -9.43 -23.27
CA PHE A 135 12.58 -9.41 -22.84
C PHE A 135 13.00 -10.69 -22.09
N GLU A 136 12.11 -11.26 -21.28
CA GLU A 136 12.36 -12.59 -20.70
C GLU A 136 12.56 -13.65 -21.80
N ASN A 137 11.74 -13.64 -22.84
CA ASN A 137 11.86 -14.60 -23.94
C ASN A 137 13.15 -14.41 -24.74
N PHE A 138 13.59 -13.16 -24.95
CA PHE A 138 14.92 -12.93 -25.55
C PHE A 138 16.05 -13.53 -24.71
N LEU A 139 16.01 -13.33 -23.40
CA LEU A 139 17.01 -13.90 -22.48
C LEU A 139 16.94 -15.43 -22.47
N LYS A 140 15.76 -16.01 -22.34
CA LYS A 140 15.56 -17.48 -22.38
C LYS A 140 16.05 -18.09 -23.69
N ASN A 141 15.77 -17.43 -24.82
CA ASN A 141 16.26 -17.88 -26.13
C ASN A 141 17.78 -17.78 -26.25
N SER A 142 18.38 -16.75 -25.67
CA SER A 142 19.84 -16.61 -25.60
C SER A 142 20.50 -17.66 -24.69
N MET A 143 19.84 -17.99 -23.57
CA MET A 143 20.32 -18.99 -22.61
C MET A 143 20.33 -20.42 -23.16
N LYS A 144 19.37 -20.75 -24.03
CA LYS A 144 19.19 -22.11 -24.60
C LYS A 144 19.19 -23.19 -23.50
N GLU A 145 20.25 -23.99 -23.42
CA GLU A 145 20.40 -25.08 -22.45
C GLU A 145 21.08 -24.63 -21.14
N PHE A 146 21.71 -23.46 -21.12
CA PHE A 146 22.39 -22.95 -19.94
C PHE A 146 21.40 -22.48 -18.89
N GLU A 147 21.74 -22.69 -17.62
CA GLU A 147 20.89 -22.29 -16.48
C GLU A 147 21.20 -20.90 -15.97
N VAL A 148 22.38 -20.34 -16.28
CA VAL A 148 22.84 -19.05 -15.75
C VAL A 148 23.58 -18.27 -16.82
N ILE A 149 23.27 -16.97 -16.93
CA ILE A 149 24.12 -15.98 -17.57
C ILE A 149 24.70 -15.10 -16.47
N ASP A 150 26.04 -15.00 -16.45
CA ASP A 150 26.78 -14.18 -15.49
C ASP A 150 27.31 -12.92 -16.18
N PHE A 151 26.85 -11.75 -15.72
CA PHE A 151 27.28 -10.43 -16.19
C PHE A 151 28.31 -9.80 -15.24
N GLY A 152 28.99 -10.64 -14.43
CA GLY A 152 30.03 -10.19 -13.52
C GLY A 152 29.50 -9.24 -12.43
N LYS A 153 29.95 -7.99 -12.46
CA LYS A 153 29.59 -6.97 -11.47
C LYS A 153 28.12 -6.57 -11.53
N ASP A 154 27.47 -6.68 -12.68
CA ASP A 154 26.10 -6.24 -12.93
C ASP A 154 25.06 -7.24 -12.44
N GLY A 155 25.45 -8.49 -12.20
CA GLY A 155 24.58 -9.51 -11.65
C GLY A 155 24.42 -10.73 -12.53
N LYS A 156 23.35 -11.49 -12.31
CA LYS A 156 23.12 -12.77 -12.98
C LYS A 156 21.65 -12.94 -13.38
N VAL A 157 21.45 -13.68 -14.46
CA VAL A 157 20.13 -14.17 -14.86
C VAL A 157 20.12 -15.69 -14.76
N HIS A 158 19.12 -16.22 -14.09
CA HIS A 158 18.95 -17.65 -13.87
C HIS A 158 17.69 -18.15 -14.59
N TRP A 159 17.79 -19.31 -15.22
CA TRP A 159 16.66 -20.06 -15.75
C TRP A 159 16.82 -21.52 -15.37
N THR A 160 16.60 -21.81 -14.10
CA THR A 160 16.94 -23.07 -13.44
C THR A 160 15.80 -24.06 -13.45
N ASN A 161 16.12 -25.34 -13.45
CA ASN A 161 15.13 -26.41 -13.35
C ASN A 161 14.48 -26.46 -11.97
N THR A 162 13.17 -26.63 -11.94
CA THR A 162 12.38 -26.87 -10.74
C THR A 162 11.55 -28.14 -10.91
N LYS A 163 10.84 -28.57 -9.86
CA LYS A 163 9.96 -29.74 -9.93
C LYS A 163 8.81 -29.58 -10.95
N THR A 164 8.44 -28.35 -11.27
CA THR A 164 7.29 -28.02 -12.14
C THR A 164 7.69 -27.44 -13.49
N GLY A 165 9.00 -27.32 -13.78
CA GLY A 165 9.54 -26.74 -15.01
C GLY A 165 10.73 -25.83 -14.72
N ARG A 166 11.11 -24.98 -15.68
CA ARG A 166 12.20 -24.02 -15.49
C ARG A 166 11.66 -22.69 -14.96
N MET A 167 12.33 -22.15 -13.92
CA MET A 167 12.00 -20.86 -13.32
C MET A 167 13.00 -19.79 -13.74
N PHE A 168 12.51 -18.64 -14.20
CA PHE A 168 13.30 -17.49 -14.58
C PHE A 168 13.44 -16.52 -13.39
N ARG A 169 14.65 -16.05 -13.15
CA ARG A 169 14.96 -15.01 -12.15
C ARG A 169 16.00 -14.05 -12.70
N ASN A 170 15.69 -12.78 -12.70
CA ASN A 170 16.62 -11.71 -13.08
C ASN A 170 17.15 -11.05 -11.80
N LEU A 171 18.45 -11.19 -11.55
CA LEU A 171 19.17 -10.67 -10.39
C LEU A 171 20.19 -9.59 -10.79
N ILE A 172 19.86 -8.80 -11.82
CA ILE A 172 20.66 -7.66 -12.24
C ILE A 172 20.54 -6.54 -11.20
N LYS A 173 21.66 -5.96 -10.80
CA LYS A 173 21.71 -4.80 -9.90
C LYS A 173 21.19 -3.57 -10.63
N LYS A 174 20.37 -2.79 -9.93
CA LYS A 174 19.89 -1.48 -10.40
C LYS A 174 20.92 -0.40 -10.11
#